data_fb928a37b94c7b0b36d13604adae4c47
#
_entry.id   fb928a37b94c7b0b36d13604adae4c47
#
_cell.length_a   1.000
_cell.length_b   1.000
_cell.length_c   1.000
_cell.angle_alpha   90.00
_cell.angle_beta   90.00
_cell.angle_gamma   90.00
#
_symmetry.space_group_name_H-M   'P 1'
#
loop_
_entity.id
_entity.type
_entity.pdbx_description
1 polymer ?
#
loop_
_entity_poly.entity_id
_entity_poly.type
_entity_poly.pdbx_seq_one_letter_code
_entity_poly.pdbx_strand_id
1 'polypeptide(L)'
;MVNVYRIEPFSHDVPVVCLPDTFGEDVHSVSFGSVFVRVGIKRLKNGEKKILLSSPLYEELHLPKPPLALSAFVHDRTLYLGPILGILTAGFSRSEISPLNDRSEAFARLIASAKNSGVFSVVFGIRHIDWERGLVNGYTCRNGHWRQIAVPLPNVIYDRLPNRKVEKLKEVRDMKRKIVSEYGIPWFNPGFFNKMEIHQRLEKLPETKKYLPQTVLLKDQGSLSSMLDEYGFVYVKGTNGSHGNEVFRIRKIHEKKYLCLFRDEGQTNRMYKFSSPGEIYQHLFAGRDGNWMIQRGIRLLRFRGREMDFRIHANKVGKDWKATAIIAKCTGGNSATTHLLSGGEAKTLEEVFPNEEERSVRKNQLTEAALAVCRALEKQLDGIFGEIGLDMAFDQDGKIWLFEANSKPGRSVFASRKLKGLEEEINRSLFAFCADLAKEAIVHPETAGMSPVAL
;
A
#
# COMPACT_ATOMS: atom_id res chain seq x y z
N MET A 1 13.92 12.96 14.38
CA MET A 1 12.62 13.68 14.15
C MET A 1 12.82 14.65 13.01
N VAL A 2 11.94 14.65 12.03
CA VAL A 2 12.00 15.59 10.90
C VAL A 2 11.58 16.98 11.41
N ASN A 3 12.40 17.99 11.18
CA ASN A 3 12.04 19.37 11.54
C ASN A 3 11.00 19.89 10.55
N VAL A 4 9.83 20.24 11.04
CA VAL A 4 8.73 20.82 10.25
C VAL A 4 8.68 22.33 10.51
N TYR A 5 8.63 23.09 9.43
CA TYR A 5 8.58 24.54 9.43
C TYR A 5 7.27 25.04 8.84
N ARG A 6 6.74 26.13 9.38
CA ARG A 6 5.64 26.88 8.77
C ARG A 6 6.20 27.69 7.60
N ILE A 7 5.61 27.54 6.43
CA ILE A 7 5.99 28.27 5.23
C ILE A 7 5.01 29.41 5.01
N GLU A 8 5.50 30.64 5.00
CA GLU A 8 4.66 31.84 4.89
C GLU A 8 5.22 32.79 3.80
N PRO A 9 4.35 33.38 2.98
CA PRO A 9 4.76 34.40 2.03
C PRO A 9 4.99 35.74 2.72
N PHE A 10 5.87 36.58 2.17
CA PHE A 10 6.05 37.97 2.54
C PHE A 10 6.24 38.85 1.30
N SER A 11 5.90 40.16 1.39
CA SER A 11 6.05 41.09 0.29
C SER A 11 7.51 41.47 0.06
N HIS A 12 8.00 41.20 -1.15
CA HIS A 12 9.34 41.57 -1.62
C HIS A 12 9.37 41.41 -3.14
N ASP A 13 10.18 42.19 -3.86
CA ASP A 13 10.11 42.30 -5.33
C ASP A 13 10.96 41.26 -6.07
N VAL A 14 11.90 40.65 -5.37
CA VAL A 14 12.81 39.60 -5.93
C VAL A 14 12.75 38.32 -5.11
N PRO A 15 13.17 37.16 -5.69
CA PRO A 15 13.24 35.89 -4.96
C PRO A 15 14.19 35.96 -3.76
N VAL A 16 13.62 35.93 -2.55
CA VAL A 16 14.34 35.95 -1.25
C VAL A 16 13.71 34.93 -0.30
N VAL A 17 14.58 34.25 0.43
CA VAL A 17 14.17 33.38 1.54
C VAL A 17 14.67 33.94 2.88
N CYS A 18 13.81 33.97 3.90
CA CYS A 18 14.19 34.27 5.27
C CYS A 18 14.25 32.99 6.09
N LEU A 19 15.41 32.67 6.63
CA LEU A 19 15.70 31.41 7.32
C LEU A 19 16.00 31.63 8.80
N PRO A 20 15.55 30.72 9.70
CA PRO A 20 16.03 30.67 11.07
C PRO A 20 17.55 30.49 11.13
N ASP A 21 18.18 31.02 12.18
CA ASP A 21 19.63 30.88 12.41
C ASP A 21 20.07 29.41 12.56
N THR A 22 19.15 28.49 12.81
CA THR A 22 19.41 27.05 12.87
C THR A 22 19.86 26.44 11.53
N PHE A 23 19.60 27.11 10.40
CA PHE A 23 20.19 26.77 9.11
C PHE A 23 21.54 27.46 9.01
N GLY A 24 22.59 26.85 9.56
CA GLY A 24 23.98 27.40 9.63
C GLY A 24 24.70 27.52 8.29
N GLU A 25 24.10 27.02 7.21
CA GLU A 25 24.73 26.88 5.91
C GLU A 25 24.41 28.02 4.96
N ASP A 26 25.30 28.20 3.96
CA ASP A 26 25.10 29.16 2.88
C ASP A 26 24.14 28.55 1.85
N VAL A 27 22.92 29.12 1.71
CA VAL A 27 21.87 28.65 0.81
C VAL A 27 21.85 29.58 -0.41
N HIS A 28 21.93 29.03 -1.64
CA HIS A 28 21.90 29.79 -2.88
C HIS A 28 20.62 29.56 -3.68
N SER A 29 19.90 28.46 -3.40
CA SER A 29 18.65 28.14 -4.06
C SER A 29 17.66 27.47 -3.12
N VAL A 30 16.39 27.50 -3.51
CA VAL A 30 15.29 26.80 -2.85
C VAL A 30 14.63 25.86 -3.85
N SER A 31 14.32 24.66 -3.40
CA SER A 31 13.63 23.65 -4.20
C SER A 31 12.32 23.22 -3.56
N PHE A 32 11.29 23.00 -4.39
CA PHE A 32 10.04 22.35 -4.04
C PHE A 32 9.62 21.41 -5.20
N GLY A 33 9.55 20.11 -4.94
CA GLY A 33 9.43 19.10 -5.99
C GLY A 33 10.59 19.18 -6.99
N SER A 34 10.29 19.21 -8.27
CA SER A 34 11.27 19.31 -9.36
C SER A 34 11.72 20.75 -9.70
N VAL A 35 11.15 21.75 -9.05
CA VAL A 35 11.49 23.17 -9.34
C VAL A 35 12.58 23.67 -8.41
N PHE A 36 13.55 24.43 -8.98
CA PHE A 36 14.66 25.09 -8.29
C PHE A 36 14.67 26.57 -8.66
N VAL A 37 14.79 27.43 -7.64
CA VAL A 37 14.87 28.87 -7.82
C VAL A 37 16.08 29.43 -7.09
N ARG A 38 16.89 30.25 -7.76
CA ARG A 38 17.99 30.99 -7.11
C ARG A 38 17.45 32.10 -6.24
N VAL A 39 18.03 32.27 -5.04
CA VAL A 39 17.49 33.19 -4.04
C VAL A 39 18.53 34.04 -3.35
N GLY A 40 18.13 35.25 -2.93
CA GLY A 40 18.81 35.97 -1.87
C GLY A 40 18.40 35.44 -0.49
N ILE A 41 19.27 35.60 0.51
CA ILE A 41 19.04 35.12 1.87
C ILE A 41 18.90 36.29 2.84
N LYS A 42 17.93 36.15 3.77
CA LYS A 42 17.83 36.96 4.98
C LYS A 42 17.77 36.04 6.20
N ARG A 43 18.25 36.46 7.35
CA ARG A 43 18.20 35.71 8.60
C ARG A 43 17.06 36.20 9.47
N LEU A 44 16.32 35.25 10.08
CA LEU A 44 15.27 35.50 11.08
C LEU A 44 15.90 35.47 12.47
N LYS A 45 15.77 36.56 13.21
CA LYS A 45 16.43 36.71 14.54
C LYS A 45 15.76 35.94 15.69
N ASN A 46 14.59 35.29 15.49
CA ASN A 46 13.74 34.82 16.58
C ASN A 46 13.53 33.32 16.62
N GLY A 47 14.45 32.45 16.34
CA GLY A 47 14.34 31.00 16.66
C GLY A 47 13.02 30.29 16.31
N GLU A 48 12.08 30.95 15.66
CA GLU A 48 10.78 30.40 15.29
C GLU A 48 10.93 29.33 14.22
N LYS A 49 10.18 28.24 14.33
CA LYS A 49 10.13 27.18 13.32
C LYS A 49 9.29 27.66 12.10
N LYS A 50 9.73 28.73 11.45
CA LYS A 50 9.14 29.23 10.21
C LYS A 50 10.20 29.57 9.17
N ILE A 51 9.80 29.51 7.91
CA ILE A 51 10.58 29.93 6.74
C ILE A 51 9.67 30.91 5.97
N LEU A 52 10.20 32.12 5.68
CA LEU A 52 9.46 33.10 4.91
C LEU A 52 9.99 33.14 3.48
N LEU A 53 9.10 33.14 2.52
CA LEU A 53 9.42 33.19 1.09
C LEU A 53 8.82 34.46 0.49
N SER A 54 9.61 35.20 -0.29
CA SER A 54 9.06 36.35 -1.02
C SER A 54 7.93 35.95 -1.97
N SER A 55 7.00 36.82 -2.28
CA SER A 55 5.88 36.54 -3.16
C SER A 55 6.32 35.96 -4.52
N PRO A 56 7.33 36.50 -5.24
CA PRO A 56 7.83 35.92 -6.48
C PRO A 56 8.37 34.48 -6.29
N LEU A 57 9.16 34.25 -5.22
CA LEU A 57 9.70 32.93 -4.93
C LEU A 57 8.57 31.90 -4.64
N TYR A 58 7.53 32.33 -3.90
CA TYR A 58 6.39 31.49 -3.56
C TYR A 58 5.62 31.06 -4.82
N GLU A 59 5.48 31.96 -5.78
CA GLU A 59 4.81 31.72 -7.06
C GLU A 59 5.65 30.85 -8.00
N GLU A 60 6.95 31.15 -8.16
CA GLU A 60 7.86 30.37 -9.00
C GLU A 60 8.01 28.93 -8.54
N LEU A 61 7.97 28.67 -7.23
CA LEU A 61 7.98 27.32 -6.66
C LEU A 61 6.63 26.61 -6.78
N HIS A 62 5.59 27.24 -7.32
CA HIS A 62 4.23 26.68 -7.39
C HIS A 62 3.73 26.16 -6.05
N LEU A 63 4.04 26.86 -4.95
CA LEU A 63 3.63 26.44 -3.62
C LEU A 63 2.12 26.56 -3.43
N PRO A 64 1.48 25.58 -2.77
CA PRO A 64 0.06 25.64 -2.44
C PRO A 64 -0.27 26.81 -1.51
N LYS A 65 -1.48 27.36 -1.61
CA LYS A 65 -1.92 28.48 -0.74
C LYS A 65 -1.76 28.14 0.75
N PRO A 66 -1.29 29.12 1.58
CA PRO A 66 -1.11 28.94 3.03
C PRO A 66 -2.43 28.59 3.75
N PRO A 67 -2.34 28.07 4.99
CA PRO A 67 -1.13 27.73 5.74
C PRO A 67 -0.51 26.43 5.24
N LEU A 68 0.82 26.37 5.19
CA LEU A 68 1.60 25.22 4.74
C LEU A 68 2.68 24.91 5.79
N ALA A 69 2.86 23.62 6.11
CA ALA A 69 3.87 23.13 7.02
C ALA A 69 4.67 22.02 6.31
N LEU A 70 5.96 22.29 6.07
CA LEU A 70 6.85 21.39 5.33
C LEU A 70 8.10 21.06 6.15
N SER A 71 8.66 19.90 5.95
CA SER A 71 10.01 19.64 6.36
C SER A 71 10.99 20.42 5.47
N ALA A 72 12.18 20.70 6.00
CA ALA A 72 13.21 21.37 5.25
C ALA A 72 14.59 20.85 5.64
N PHE A 73 15.48 20.72 4.66
CA PHE A 73 16.89 20.41 4.86
C PHE A 73 17.72 21.09 3.76
N VAL A 74 19.01 21.27 4.03
CA VAL A 74 19.95 21.84 3.06
C VAL A 74 20.89 20.74 2.57
N HIS A 75 21.09 20.70 1.26
CA HIS A 75 22.09 19.86 0.60
C HIS A 75 22.63 20.62 -0.61
N ASP A 76 23.94 20.64 -0.80
CA ASP A 76 24.61 21.33 -1.89
C ASP A 76 24.13 22.78 -2.09
N ARG A 77 24.08 23.56 -1.00
CA ARG A 77 23.61 24.96 -0.98
C ARG A 77 22.18 25.17 -1.44
N THR A 78 21.38 24.10 -1.54
CA THR A 78 19.96 24.15 -1.88
C THR A 78 19.12 23.81 -0.67
N LEU A 79 18.16 24.68 -0.34
CA LEU A 79 17.14 24.40 0.65
C LEU A 79 16.01 23.61 -0.02
N TYR A 80 15.82 22.37 0.37
CA TYR A 80 14.74 21.51 -0.08
C TYR A 80 13.56 21.64 0.87
N LEU A 81 12.38 22.00 0.33
CA LEU A 81 11.11 22.09 1.04
C LEU A 81 10.23 20.87 0.71
N GLY A 82 9.63 20.27 1.68
CA GLY A 82 8.79 19.09 1.48
C GLY A 82 9.46 17.81 1.94
N PRO A 83 9.15 16.64 1.37
CA PRO A 83 8.89 16.43 -0.07
C PRO A 83 7.43 16.59 -0.50
N ILE A 84 7.24 16.60 -1.83
CA ILE A 84 5.96 16.33 -2.47
C ILE A 84 5.83 14.82 -2.65
N LEU A 85 4.81 14.22 -2.04
CA LEU A 85 4.39 12.86 -2.30
C LEU A 85 3.32 12.84 -3.39
N GLY A 86 3.64 12.28 -4.54
CA GLY A 86 2.68 12.00 -5.59
C GLY A 86 1.98 10.66 -5.36
N ILE A 87 0.69 10.66 -5.07
CA ILE A 87 -0.11 9.44 -4.94
C ILE A 87 -0.72 9.15 -6.30
N LEU A 88 -0.15 8.20 -7.04
CA LEU A 88 -0.63 7.82 -8.35
C LEU A 88 -1.84 6.91 -8.27
N THR A 89 -2.93 7.28 -8.96
CA THR A 89 -4.12 6.43 -9.09
C THR A 89 -4.81 6.66 -10.44
N ALA A 90 -5.99 6.05 -10.64
CA ALA A 90 -6.81 6.20 -11.83
C ALA A 90 -8.30 6.17 -11.46
N GLY A 91 -9.18 6.41 -12.43
CA GLY A 91 -10.63 6.41 -12.22
C GLY A 91 -11.11 7.70 -11.57
N PHE A 92 -10.59 8.83 -12.04
CA PHE A 92 -11.06 10.15 -11.65
C PHE A 92 -12.45 10.44 -12.24
N SER A 93 -13.30 11.06 -11.45
CA SER A 93 -14.61 11.58 -11.84
C SER A 93 -14.55 13.08 -12.15
N ARG A 94 -15.65 13.61 -12.67
CA ARG A 94 -15.83 15.07 -12.87
C ARG A 94 -16.35 15.78 -11.59
N SER A 95 -16.60 15.02 -10.53
CA SER A 95 -17.10 15.57 -9.27
C SER A 95 -15.98 16.28 -8.50
N GLU A 96 -16.17 17.54 -8.16
CA GLU A 96 -15.25 18.28 -7.29
C GLU A 96 -15.30 17.82 -5.84
N ILE A 97 -16.45 17.29 -5.39
CA ILE A 97 -16.64 16.79 -4.01
C ILE A 97 -16.05 15.40 -3.84
N SER A 98 -16.11 14.56 -4.88
CA SER A 98 -15.69 13.17 -4.84
C SER A 98 -14.89 12.79 -6.10
N PRO A 99 -13.70 13.38 -6.30
CA PRO A 99 -12.94 13.23 -7.54
C PRO A 99 -12.48 11.79 -7.82
N LEU A 100 -12.54 10.90 -6.84
CA LEU A 100 -12.13 9.50 -6.93
C LEU A 100 -13.28 8.53 -6.61
N ASN A 101 -14.52 8.99 -6.70
CA ASN A 101 -15.74 8.24 -6.37
C ASN A 101 -15.65 7.66 -4.94
N ASP A 102 -16.00 6.39 -4.74
CA ASP A 102 -15.99 5.69 -3.45
C ASP A 102 -14.64 5.67 -2.73
N ARG A 103 -13.54 5.95 -3.46
CA ARG A 103 -12.19 5.99 -2.88
C ARG A 103 -11.79 7.37 -2.36
N SER A 104 -12.59 8.40 -2.65
CA SER A 104 -12.28 9.79 -2.25
C SER A 104 -12.09 9.93 -0.75
N GLU A 105 -12.94 9.32 0.05
CA GLU A 105 -12.82 9.36 1.51
C GLU A 105 -11.53 8.73 2.04
N ALA A 106 -11.14 7.57 1.50
CA ALA A 106 -9.91 6.88 1.91
C ALA A 106 -8.66 7.71 1.58
N PHE A 107 -8.62 8.34 0.40
CA PHE A 107 -7.53 9.24 0.02
C PHE A 107 -7.55 10.56 0.82
N ALA A 108 -8.73 11.09 1.15
CA ALA A 108 -8.86 12.27 2.01
C ALA A 108 -8.30 12.00 3.42
N ARG A 109 -8.61 10.83 4.02
CA ARG A 109 -8.02 10.42 5.31
C ARG A 109 -6.50 10.28 5.23
N LEU A 110 -5.99 9.67 4.15
CA LEU A 110 -4.55 9.54 3.93
C LEU A 110 -3.87 10.91 3.86
N ILE A 111 -4.37 11.84 3.03
CA ILE A 111 -3.81 13.18 2.91
C ILE A 111 -3.89 13.95 4.25
N ALA A 112 -5.02 13.84 4.97
CA ALA A 112 -5.19 14.50 6.26
C ALA A 112 -4.15 14.03 7.31
N SER A 113 -3.71 12.77 7.22
CA SER A 113 -2.69 12.20 8.11
C SER A 113 -1.29 12.79 7.88
N ALA A 114 -1.06 13.46 6.74
CA ALA A 114 0.21 14.13 6.43
C ALA A 114 0.42 15.44 7.23
N LYS A 115 -0.60 15.95 7.90
CA LYS A 115 -0.63 17.31 8.48
C LYS A 115 0.60 17.72 9.30
N ASN A 116 1.22 16.79 9.99
CA ASN A 116 2.39 17.07 10.85
C ASN A 116 3.65 16.28 10.40
N SER A 117 3.61 15.69 9.21
CA SER A 117 4.74 14.91 8.68
C SER A 117 5.78 15.76 7.97
N GLY A 118 5.44 16.98 7.61
CA GLY A 118 6.26 17.83 6.74
C GLY A 118 6.22 17.45 5.26
N VAL A 119 5.39 16.47 4.88
CA VAL A 119 5.19 15.99 3.51
C VAL A 119 3.95 16.65 2.90
N PHE A 120 4.08 17.20 1.71
CA PHE A 120 2.93 17.65 0.93
C PHE A 120 2.43 16.52 0.03
N SER A 121 1.12 16.26 0.00
CA SER A 121 0.56 15.14 -0.77
C SER A 121 -0.38 15.61 -1.87
N VAL A 122 -0.20 15.07 -3.08
CA VAL A 122 -1.06 15.30 -4.24
C VAL A 122 -1.48 13.95 -4.85
N VAL A 123 -2.78 13.78 -5.10
CA VAL A 123 -3.32 12.61 -5.80
C VAL A 123 -3.48 12.95 -7.26
N PHE A 124 -2.95 12.10 -8.12
CA PHE A 124 -2.95 12.35 -9.56
C PHE A 124 -3.05 11.07 -10.38
N GLY A 125 -3.36 11.21 -11.65
CA GLY A 125 -3.32 10.17 -12.66
C GLY A 125 -2.49 10.61 -13.86
N ILE A 126 -2.28 9.72 -14.80
CA ILE A 126 -1.43 9.96 -15.98
C ILE A 126 -1.78 11.23 -16.75
N ARG A 127 -3.07 11.55 -16.86
CA ARG A 127 -3.56 12.73 -17.60
C ARG A 127 -3.38 14.04 -16.86
N HIS A 128 -2.92 14.02 -15.61
CA HIS A 128 -2.69 15.20 -14.79
C HIS A 128 -1.25 15.70 -14.88
N ILE A 129 -0.37 15.00 -15.60
CA ILE A 129 1.02 15.41 -15.79
C ILE A 129 1.10 16.32 -17.01
N ASP A 130 1.58 17.53 -16.78
CA ASP A 130 1.98 18.49 -17.81
C ASP A 130 3.50 18.37 -17.98
N TRP A 131 3.91 17.63 -18.98
CA TRP A 131 5.33 17.34 -19.22
C TRP A 131 6.11 18.55 -19.75
N GLU A 132 5.44 19.48 -20.44
CA GLU A 132 6.07 20.68 -20.99
C GLU A 132 6.44 21.66 -19.88
N ARG A 133 5.56 21.79 -18.88
CA ARG A 133 5.76 22.69 -17.75
C ARG A 133 6.41 22.00 -16.54
N GLY A 134 6.57 20.68 -16.54
CA GLY A 134 7.08 19.93 -15.39
C GLY A 134 6.16 19.96 -14.18
N LEU A 135 4.83 20.03 -14.38
CA LEU A 135 3.83 20.17 -13.34
C LEU A 135 2.87 19.00 -13.28
N VAL A 136 2.28 18.79 -12.10
CA VAL A 136 1.16 17.90 -11.86
C VAL A 136 -0.08 18.70 -11.49
N ASN A 137 -1.12 18.65 -12.33
CA ASN A 137 -2.44 19.24 -12.08
C ASN A 137 -3.32 18.25 -11.31
N GLY A 138 -2.93 17.94 -10.08
CA GLY A 138 -3.54 16.90 -9.24
C GLY A 138 -4.54 17.44 -8.23
N TYR A 139 -4.93 16.57 -7.31
CA TYR A 139 -5.91 16.88 -6.27
C TYR A 139 -5.28 16.77 -4.88
N THR A 140 -5.60 17.73 -4.02
CA THR A 140 -5.34 17.62 -2.58
C THR A 140 -6.64 17.81 -1.80
N CYS A 141 -6.68 17.35 -0.55
CA CYS A 141 -7.84 17.47 0.32
C CYS A 141 -7.47 18.19 1.61
N ARG A 142 -8.22 19.25 1.95
CA ARG A 142 -8.01 20.00 3.18
C ARG A 142 -9.33 20.22 3.90
N ASN A 143 -9.38 19.83 5.18
CA ASN A 143 -10.61 19.90 5.99
C ASN A 143 -11.81 19.22 5.32
N GLY A 144 -11.60 18.09 4.63
CA GLY A 144 -12.63 17.38 3.90
C GLY A 144 -12.99 17.94 2.51
N HIS A 145 -12.43 19.10 2.11
CA HIS A 145 -12.68 19.72 0.81
C HIS A 145 -11.57 19.39 -0.19
N TRP A 146 -11.93 18.78 -1.30
CA TRP A 146 -11.05 18.52 -2.41
C TRP A 146 -10.80 19.79 -3.23
N ARG A 147 -9.58 19.94 -3.71
CA ARG A 147 -9.19 21.03 -4.61
C ARG A 147 -8.20 20.50 -5.63
N GLN A 148 -8.39 20.93 -6.88
CA GLN A 148 -7.37 20.74 -7.91
C GLN A 148 -6.29 21.82 -7.75
N ILE A 149 -5.04 21.42 -7.88
CA ILE A 149 -3.86 22.29 -7.74
C ILE A 149 -2.81 21.89 -8.77
N ALA A 150 -2.04 22.86 -9.22
CA ALA A 150 -0.82 22.66 -9.98
C ALA A 150 0.38 22.73 -9.04
N VAL A 151 1.19 21.66 -9.01
CA VAL A 151 2.44 21.61 -8.23
C VAL A 151 3.55 21.03 -9.09
N PRO A 152 4.83 21.25 -8.80
CA PRO A 152 5.94 20.60 -9.48
C PRO A 152 5.84 19.08 -9.48
N LEU A 153 6.58 18.42 -10.37
CA LEU A 153 6.71 16.96 -10.33
C LEU A 153 7.14 16.53 -8.91
N PRO A 154 6.51 15.48 -8.34
CA PRO A 154 6.78 15.05 -6.98
C PRO A 154 8.21 14.57 -6.77
N ASN A 155 8.68 14.60 -5.52
CA ASN A 155 9.98 14.04 -5.14
C ASN A 155 9.94 12.52 -4.98
N VAL A 156 8.73 11.93 -4.79
CA VAL A 156 8.53 10.49 -4.62
C VAL A 156 7.12 10.11 -5.08
N ILE A 157 6.98 8.95 -5.72
CA ILE A 157 5.69 8.42 -6.19
C ILE A 157 5.28 7.20 -5.37
N TYR A 158 4.07 7.26 -4.82
CA TYR A 158 3.38 6.13 -4.19
C TYR A 158 2.35 5.56 -5.17
N ASP A 159 2.57 4.32 -5.62
CA ASP A 159 1.68 3.68 -6.59
C ASP A 159 0.44 3.08 -5.92
N ARG A 160 -0.70 3.71 -6.19
CA ARG A 160 -2.05 3.28 -5.74
C ARG A 160 -2.99 3.07 -6.93
N LEU A 161 -2.47 2.62 -8.07
CA LEU A 161 -3.31 2.20 -9.20
C LEU A 161 -4.33 1.16 -8.73
N PRO A 162 -5.60 1.26 -9.18
CA PRO A 162 -6.70 0.49 -8.59
C PRO A 162 -6.69 -1.00 -8.94
N ASN A 163 -6.11 -1.37 -10.07
CA ASN A 163 -6.12 -2.74 -10.57
C ASN A 163 -5.02 -3.00 -11.61
N ARG A 164 -4.76 -4.29 -11.86
CA ARG A 164 -3.75 -4.76 -12.83
C ARG A 164 -4.04 -4.36 -14.28
N LYS A 165 -5.33 -4.18 -14.64
CA LYS A 165 -5.71 -3.78 -16.00
C LYS A 165 -5.16 -2.37 -16.32
N VAL A 166 -5.34 -1.44 -15.41
CA VAL A 166 -4.79 -0.08 -15.54
C VAL A 166 -3.26 -0.09 -15.51
N GLU A 167 -2.66 -0.88 -14.63
CA GLU A 167 -1.20 -0.98 -14.49
C GLU A 167 -0.52 -1.48 -15.78
N LYS A 168 -1.18 -2.36 -16.54
CA LYS A 168 -0.69 -2.92 -17.81
C LYS A 168 -0.86 -2.00 -19.01
N LEU A 169 -1.49 -0.84 -18.88
CA LEU A 169 -1.62 0.12 -19.99
C LEU A 169 -0.23 0.61 -20.41
N LYS A 170 -0.03 0.70 -21.72
CA LYS A 170 1.26 1.15 -22.29
C LYS A 170 1.64 2.53 -21.77
N GLU A 171 0.68 3.45 -21.77
CA GLU A 171 0.89 4.84 -21.32
C GLU A 171 1.34 4.90 -19.84
N VAL A 172 0.84 4.01 -19.00
CA VAL A 172 1.24 3.92 -17.59
C VAL A 172 2.67 3.41 -17.46
N ARG A 173 3.05 2.39 -18.23
CA ARG A 173 4.42 1.87 -18.23
C ARG A 173 5.43 2.87 -18.76
N ASP A 174 5.08 3.56 -19.85
CA ASP A 174 5.94 4.59 -20.46
C ASP A 174 6.12 5.77 -19.51
N MET A 175 5.05 6.23 -18.85
CA MET A 175 5.11 7.23 -17.79
C MET A 175 6.01 6.80 -16.63
N LYS A 176 5.85 5.57 -16.11
CA LYS A 176 6.71 5.03 -15.05
C LYS A 176 8.17 5.06 -15.43
N ARG A 177 8.48 4.57 -16.64
CA ARG A 177 9.85 4.57 -17.16
C ARG A 177 10.40 5.99 -17.20
N LYS A 178 9.65 6.93 -17.78
CA LYS A 178 10.05 8.34 -17.90
C LYS A 178 10.33 8.96 -16.52
N ILE A 179 9.45 8.81 -15.56
CA ILE A 179 9.60 9.36 -14.21
C ILE A 179 10.86 8.80 -13.51
N VAL A 180 11.08 7.50 -13.61
CA VAL A 180 12.21 6.86 -12.91
C VAL A 180 13.53 7.11 -13.64
N SER A 181 13.57 6.91 -15.00
CA SER A 181 14.84 6.96 -15.74
C SER A 181 15.26 8.37 -16.16
N GLU A 182 14.33 9.27 -16.46
CA GLU A 182 14.67 10.62 -16.93
C GLU A 182 14.67 11.65 -15.79
N TYR A 183 13.76 11.49 -14.80
CA TYR A 183 13.64 12.44 -13.69
C TYR A 183 14.27 11.94 -12.39
N GLY A 184 14.73 10.70 -12.30
CA GLY A 184 15.31 10.12 -11.09
C GLY A 184 14.35 10.08 -9.89
N ILE A 185 13.03 10.18 -10.12
CA ILE A 185 12.04 10.21 -9.05
C ILE A 185 11.77 8.78 -8.56
N PRO A 186 12.04 8.47 -7.29
CA PRO A 186 11.81 7.15 -6.75
C PRO A 186 10.32 6.80 -6.75
N TRP A 187 10.06 5.53 -7.07
CA TRP A 187 8.72 4.99 -7.20
C TRP A 187 8.58 3.75 -6.32
N PHE A 188 7.68 3.77 -5.35
CA PHE A 188 7.52 2.63 -4.45
C PHE A 188 6.16 1.93 -4.57
N ASN A 189 6.13 0.67 -4.17
CA ASN A 189 5.03 -0.28 -4.37
C ASN A 189 4.62 -0.44 -5.84
N PRO A 190 5.57 -0.75 -6.75
CA PRO A 190 5.48 -0.50 -8.17
C PRO A 190 4.48 -1.38 -8.95
N GLY A 191 3.95 -2.44 -8.34
CA GLY A 191 3.05 -3.37 -9.02
C GLY A 191 2.27 -4.26 -8.07
N PHE A 192 1.21 -4.90 -8.58
CA PHE A 192 0.47 -5.92 -7.84
C PHE A 192 1.24 -7.24 -7.83
N PHE A 193 1.33 -7.89 -6.68
CA PHE A 193 1.89 -9.22 -6.56
C PHE A 193 1.03 -10.28 -7.24
N ASN A 194 1.64 -11.18 -8.00
CA ASN A 194 0.99 -12.41 -8.47
C ASN A 194 1.05 -13.46 -7.36
N LYS A 195 -0.08 -14.05 -6.99
CA LYS A 195 -0.18 -14.97 -5.85
C LYS A 195 0.71 -16.21 -6.00
N MET A 196 0.73 -16.80 -7.19
CA MET A 196 1.53 -17.99 -7.44
C MET A 196 3.02 -17.69 -7.47
N GLU A 197 3.41 -16.57 -8.10
CA GLU A 197 4.80 -16.12 -8.11
C GLU A 197 5.33 -15.87 -6.70
N ILE A 198 4.57 -15.13 -5.88
CA ILE A 198 4.95 -14.87 -4.48
C ILE A 198 5.08 -16.18 -3.71
N HIS A 199 4.13 -17.11 -3.88
CA HIS A 199 4.21 -18.41 -3.23
C HIS A 199 5.50 -19.16 -3.61
N GLN A 200 5.81 -19.26 -4.91
CA GLN A 200 7.00 -19.94 -5.42
C GLN A 200 8.31 -19.29 -4.93
N ARG A 201 8.35 -17.96 -4.82
CA ARG A 201 9.52 -17.25 -4.28
C ARG A 201 9.72 -17.56 -2.80
N LEU A 202 8.67 -17.47 -2.01
CA LEU A 202 8.72 -17.73 -0.57
C LEU A 202 8.98 -19.22 -0.23
N GLU A 203 8.53 -20.17 -1.07
CA GLU A 203 8.73 -21.61 -0.90
C GLU A 203 10.22 -22.00 -1.01
N LYS A 204 11.02 -21.23 -1.75
CA LYS A 204 12.46 -21.48 -1.91
C LYS A 204 13.28 -21.20 -0.65
N LEU A 205 12.72 -20.47 0.30
CA LEU A 205 13.42 -20.01 1.50
C LEU A 205 12.91 -20.77 2.73
N PRO A 206 13.78 -21.49 3.48
CA PRO A 206 13.39 -22.25 4.67
C PRO A 206 12.65 -21.41 5.71
N GLU A 207 13.07 -20.14 5.90
CA GLU A 207 12.50 -19.22 6.89
C GLU A 207 11.05 -18.83 6.58
N THR A 208 10.60 -18.90 5.32
CA THR A 208 9.23 -18.58 4.90
C THR A 208 8.42 -19.78 4.49
N LYS A 209 9.04 -20.83 3.94
CA LYS A 209 8.38 -22.08 3.52
C LYS A 209 7.51 -22.69 4.62
N LYS A 210 7.95 -22.64 5.88
CA LYS A 210 7.22 -23.18 7.04
C LYS A 210 5.84 -22.53 7.26
N TYR A 211 5.61 -21.33 6.71
CA TYR A 211 4.33 -20.62 6.81
C TYR A 211 3.40 -20.88 5.62
N LEU A 212 3.86 -21.56 4.57
CA LEU A 212 3.08 -21.73 3.35
C LEU A 212 2.26 -23.02 3.37
N PRO A 213 0.94 -22.94 3.11
CA PRO A 213 0.16 -24.14 2.82
C PRO A 213 0.58 -24.71 1.46
N GLN A 214 0.56 -26.05 1.33
CA GLN A 214 0.82 -26.71 0.05
C GLN A 214 -0.05 -26.10 -1.05
N THR A 215 0.58 -25.71 -2.15
CA THR A 215 -0.07 -24.99 -3.25
C THR A 215 0.46 -25.49 -4.59
N VAL A 216 -0.46 -25.77 -5.53
CA VAL A 216 -0.13 -26.17 -6.90
C VAL A 216 -0.98 -25.40 -7.90
N LEU A 217 -0.56 -25.35 -9.17
CA LEU A 217 -1.41 -24.83 -10.25
C LEU A 217 -2.53 -25.84 -10.56
N LEU A 218 -3.74 -25.31 -10.79
CA LEU A 218 -4.85 -26.11 -11.32
C LEU A 218 -4.64 -26.27 -12.83
N LYS A 219 -4.06 -27.38 -13.25
CA LYS A 219 -3.81 -27.68 -14.66
C LYS A 219 -4.99 -28.43 -15.31
N ASP A 220 -5.55 -29.36 -14.56
CA ASP A 220 -6.58 -30.30 -14.99
C ASP A 220 -7.38 -30.85 -13.80
N GLN A 221 -8.35 -31.71 -14.08
CA GLN A 221 -9.11 -32.40 -13.02
C GLN A 221 -8.25 -33.30 -12.12
N GLY A 222 -7.15 -33.84 -12.64
CA GLY A 222 -6.26 -34.72 -11.89
C GLY A 222 -5.54 -33.97 -10.78
N SER A 223 -5.10 -32.73 -11.05
CA SER A 223 -4.47 -31.86 -10.04
C SER A 223 -5.44 -31.51 -8.90
N LEU A 224 -6.74 -31.30 -9.21
CA LEU A 224 -7.76 -31.07 -8.19
C LEU A 224 -8.05 -32.33 -7.38
N SER A 225 -8.16 -33.50 -8.05
CA SER A 225 -8.41 -34.78 -7.40
C SER A 225 -7.30 -35.11 -6.41
N SER A 226 -6.03 -35.05 -6.85
CA SER A 226 -4.87 -35.36 -6.01
C SER A 226 -4.85 -34.51 -4.73
N MET A 227 -5.08 -33.20 -4.84
CA MET A 227 -5.12 -32.30 -3.69
C MET A 227 -6.31 -32.57 -2.75
N LEU A 228 -7.48 -32.95 -3.30
CA LEU A 228 -8.64 -33.30 -2.49
C LEU A 228 -8.51 -34.68 -1.82
N ASP A 229 -7.84 -35.63 -2.46
CA ASP A 229 -7.58 -36.96 -1.90
C ASP A 229 -6.56 -36.89 -0.78
N GLU A 230 -5.53 -36.04 -0.92
CA GLU A 230 -4.49 -35.87 0.10
C GLU A 230 -4.99 -35.07 1.32
N TYR A 231 -5.72 -33.96 1.08
CA TYR A 231 -6.06 -33.01 2.15
C TYR A 231 -7.54 -33.00 2.54
N GLY A 232 -8.43 -33.54 1.73
CA GLY A 232 -9.88 -33.52 1.94
C GLY A 232 -10.53 -32.13 1.91
N PHE A 233 -9.72 -31.06 1.95
CA PHE A 233 -10.16 -29.67 1.99
C PHE A 233 -9.16 -28.79 1.28
N VAL A 234 -9.62 -28.05 0.26
CA VAL A 234 -8.80 -27.12 -0.53
C VAL A 234 -9.52 -25.82 -0.83
N TYR A 235 -8.72 -24.79 -1.13
CA TYR A 235 -9.18 -23.57 -1.78
C TYR A 235 -8.66 -23.54 -3.22
N VAL A 236 -9.52 -23.18 -4.17
CA VAL A 236 -9.11 -22.84 -5.54
C VAL A 236 -9.25 -21.33 -5.70
N LYS A 237 -8.20 -20.68 -6.17
CA LYS A 237 -8.12 -19.21 -6.26
C LYS A 237 -7.55 -18.79 -7.60
N GLY A 238 -8.08 -17.71 -8.19
CA GLY A 238 -7.43 -17.06 -9.34
C GLY A 238 -6.07 -16.46 -8.93
N THR A 239 -5.02 -16.70 -9.71
CA THR A 239 -3.66 -16.19 -9.38
C THR A 239 -3.58 -14.67 -9.40
N ASN A 240 -4.47 -14.00 -10.16
CA ASN A 240 -4.59 -12.56 -10.28
C ASN A 240 -5.86 -11.97 -9.64
N GLY A 241 -6.69 -12.80 -9.02
CA GLY A 241 -7.94 -12.39 -8.36
C GLY A 241 -7.71 -11.43 -7.17
N SER A 242 -8.68 -10.55 -6.90
CA SER A 242 -8.67 -9.61 -5.79
C SER A 242 -10.02 -9.59 -5.05
N HIS A 243 -10.05 -9.07 -3.80
CA HIS A 243 -11.24 -8.87 -2.98
C HIS A 243 -12.07 -10.14 -2.66
N GLY A 244 -11.45 -11.32 -2.66
CA GLY A 244 -12.15 -12.58 -2.39
C GLY A 244 -13.07 -13.07 -3.53
N ASN A 245 -13.11 -12.36 -4.64
CA ASN A 245 -13.70 -12.84 -5.88
C ASN A 245 -12.82 -13.96 -6.42
N GLU A 246 -13.43 -14.96 -7.09
CA GLU A 246 -12.67 -16.11 -7.60
C GLU A 246 -11.98 -16.95 -6.49
N VAL A 247 -12.66 -17.15 -5.36
CA VAL A 247 -12.24 -18.06 -4.30
C VAL A 247 -13.31 -19.13 -4.11
N PHE A 248 -12.92 -20.38 -4.34
CA PHE A 248 -13.76 -21.55 -4.18
C PHE A 248 -13.22 -22.39 -3.02
N ARG A 249 -14.07 -22.64 -2.02
CA ARG A 249 -13.78 -23.49 -0.87
C ARG A 249 -14.38 -24.87 -1.11
N ILE A 250 -13.58 -25.91 -1.31
CA ILE A 250 -13.99 -27.23 -1.69
C ILE A 250 -13.65 -28.22 -0.58
N ARG A 251 -14.64 -29.00 -0.11
CA ARG A 251 -14.47 -30.03 0.90
C ARG A 251 -15.00 -31.37 0.40
N LYS A 252 -14.23 -32.43 0.59
CA LYS A 252 -14.66 -33.83 0.50
C LYS A 252 -15.41 -34.19 1.78
N ILE A 253 -16.67 -34.51 1.70
CA ILE A 253 -17.51 -34.90 2.85
C ILE A 253 -17.50 -36.41 3.01
N HIS A 254 -17.66 -37.15 1.89
CA HIS A 254 -17.58 -38.60 1.76
C HIS A 254 -17.07 -38.94 0.37
N GLU A 255 -16.85 -40.22 0.05
CA GLU A 255 -16.23 -40.68 -1.20
C GLU A 255 -16.88 -40.14 -2.49
N LYS A 256 -18.17 -39.89 -2.51
CA LYS A 256 -18.89 -39.34 -3.67
C LYS A 256 -19.70 -38.10 -3.31
N LYS A 257 -19.15 -37.29 -2.37
CA LYS A 257 -19.87 -36.10 -1.93
C LYS A 257 -18.88 -34.97 -1.60
N TYR A 258 -18.92 -33.95 -2.43
CA TYR A 258 -18.12 -32.75 -2.30
C TYR A 258 -19.01 -31.53 -2.12
N LEU A 259 -18.54 -30.59 -1.33
CA LEU A 259 -19.22 -29.33 -1.08
C LEU A 259 -18.33 -28.18 -1.54
N CYS A 260 -18.84 -27.34 -2.41
CA CYS A 260 -18.15 -26.16 -2.90
C CYS A 260 -18.90 -24.90 -2.47
N LEU A 261 -18.22 -24.02 -1.73
CA LEU A 261 -18.70 -22.68 -1.38
C LEU A 261 -17.89 -21.65 -2.16
N PHE A 262 -18.58 -20.68 -2.76
CA PHE A 262 -17.95 -19.56 -3.46
C PHE A 262 -18.92 -18.37 -3.52
N ARG A 263 -18.41 -17.22 -3.94
CA ARG A 263 -19.21 -16.04 -4.18
C ARG A 263 -19.35 -15.83 -5.67
N ASP A 264 -20.59 -15.70 -6.14
CA ASP A 264 -20.89 -15.51 -7.57
C ASP A 264 -20.63 -14.06 -8.01
N GLU A 265 -20.75 -13.79 -9.31
CA GLU A 265 -20.58 -12.45 -9.90
C GLU A 265 -21.60 -11.43 -9.34
N GLY A 266 -22.77 -11.88 -8.95
CA GLY A 266 -23.79 -11.09 -8.25
C GLY A 266 -23.50 -10.83 -6.78
N GLN A 267 -22.29 -11.16 -6.31
CA GLN A 267 -21.85 -10.98 -4.92
C GLN A 267 -22.64 -11.81 -3.89
N THR A 268 -23.30 -12.90 -4.33
CA THR A 268 -24.05 -13.82 -3.47
C THR A 268 -23.23 -15.05 -3.13
N ASN A 269 -23.27 -15.47 -1.85
CA ASN A 269 -22.65 -16.73 -1.42
C ASN A 269 -23.44 -17.90 -1.95
N ARG A 270 -22.78 -18.80 -2.69
CA ARG A 270 -23.37 -20.02 -3.28
C ARG A 270 -22.76 -21.26 -2.66
N MET A 271 -23.56 -22.30 -2.57
CA MET A 271 -23.15 -23.62 -2.11
C MET A 271 -23.62 -24.69 -3.09
N TYR A 272 -22.69 -25.37 -3.72
CA TYR A 272 -22.97 -26.45 -4.66
C TYR A 272 -22.50 -27.80 -4.11
N LYS A 273 -23.20 -28.85 -4.45
CA LYS A 273 -22.88 -30.25 -4.16
C LYS A 273 -22.47 -30.94 -5.44
N PHE A 274 -21.40 -31.73 -5.38
CA PHE A 274 -20.85 -32.49 -6.51
C PHE A 274 -20.58 -33.92 -6.10
N SER A 275 -20.56 -34.83 -7.08
CA SER A 275 -20.27 -36.25 -6.86
C SER A 275 -18.76 -36.59 -7.05
N SER A 276 -18.04 -35.75 -7.77
CA SER A 276 -16.62 -36.01 -8.07
C SER A 276 -15.81 -34.71 -8.28
N PRO A 277 -14.45 -34.76 -8.13
CA PRO A 277 -13.58 -33.66 -8.51
C PRO A 277 -13.65 -33.30 -10.01
N GLY A 278 -13.89 -34.33 -10.88
CA GLY A 278 -14.08 -34.10 -12.31
C GLY A 278 -15.30 -33.25 -12.62
N GLU A 279 -16.43 -33.54 -11.95
CA GLU A 279 -17.66 -32.73 -12.06
C GLU A 279 -17.43 -31.27 -11.60
N ILE A 280 -16.69 -31.08 -10.49
CA ILE A 280 -16.31 -29.74 -10.01
C ILE A 280 -15.48 -29.02 -11.07
N TYR A 281 -14.46 -29.70 -11.62
CA TYR A 281 -13.58 -29.09 -12.62
C TYR A 281 -14.36 -28.67 -13.87
N GLN A 282 -15.19 -29.56 -14.41
CA GLN A 282 -15.98 -29.31 -15.60
C GLN A 282 -16.98 -28.15 -15.41
N HIS A 283 -17.63 -28.10 -14.24
CA HIS A 283 -18.66 -27.10 -13.99
C HIS A 283 -18.09 -25.72 -13.64
N LEU A 284 -16.97 -25.65 -12.90
CA LEU A 284 -16.47 -24.40 -12.34
C LEU A 284 -15.22 -23.85 -13.03
N PHE A 285 -14.42 -24.68 -13.68
CA PHE A 285 -13.09 -24.27 -14.17
C PHE A 285 -12.83 -24.55 -15.65
N ALA A 286 -13.46 -25.57 -16.23
CA ALA A 286 -13.27 -25.89 -17.65
C ALA A 286 -13.73 -24.71 -18.54
N GLY A 287 -12.88 -24.31 -19.49
CA GLY A 287 -13.15 -23.21 -20.40
C GLY A 287 -13.14 -21.80 -19.80
N ARG A 288 -12.80 -21.64 -18.52
CA ARG A 288 -12.58 -20.33 -17.94
C ARG A 288 -11.18 -19.82 -18.27
N ASP A 289 -11.11 -18.60 -18.77
CA ASP A 289 -9.84 -17.89 -18.90
C ASP A 289 -9.22 -17.60 -17.55
N GLY A 290 -7.91 -17.73 -17.48
CA GLY A 290 -7.13 -17.38 -16.30
C GLY A 290 -6.36 -18.55 -15.69
N ASN A 291 -5.34 -18.20 -14.91
CA ASN A 291 -4.54 -19.18 -14.17
C ASN A 291 -5.12 -19.34 -12.75
N TRP A 292 -5.36 -20.59 -12.37
CA TRP A 292 -5.90 -20.97 -11.07
C TRP A 292 -4.86 -21.72 -10.25
N MET A 293 -4.88 -21.53 -8.94
CA MET A 293 -4.08 -22.28 -7.99
C MET A 293 -4.97 -23.03 -7.01
N ILE A 294 -4.54 -24.24 -6.65
CA ILE A 294 -5.16 -25.07 -5.60
C ILE A 294 -4.27 -24.95 -4.36
N GLN A 295 -4.84 -24.59 -3.25
CA GLN A 295 -4.15 -24.45 -1.99
C GLN A 295 -4.79 -25.34 -0.93
N ARG A 296 -3.98 -26.08 -0.16
CA ARG A 296 -4.44 -26.87 1.00
C ARG A 296 -5.29 -26.01 1.90
N GLY A 297 -6.47 -26.47 2.27
CA GLY A 297 -7.34 -25.83 3.25
C GLY A 297 -6.84 -26.05 4.67
N ILE A 298 -6.81 -24.97 5.45
CA ILE A 298 -6.36 -24.99 6.84
C ILE A 298 -7.56 -24.85 7.77
N ARG A 299 -7.62 -25.65 8.83
CA ARG A 299 -8.61 -25.52 9.90
C ARG A 299 -8.18 -24.39 10.84
N LEU A 300 -8.78 -23.23 10.67
CA LEU A 300 -8.37 -22.02 11.38
C LEU A 300 -8.79 -22.00 12.84
N LEU A 301 -8.03 -21.27 13.64
CA LEU A 301 -8.43 -20.85 14.97
C LEU A 301 -9.77 -20.11 14.88
N ARG A 302 -10.64 -20.29 15.89
CA ARG A 302 -11.98 -19.72 15.90
C ARG A 302 -12.18 -18.76 17.06
N PHE A 303 -12.84 -17.67 16.75
CA PHE A 303 -13.36 -16.74 17.74
C PHE A 303 -14.89 -16.82 17.77
N ARG A 304 -15.46 -17.21 18.91
CA ARG A 304 -16.92 -17.41 19.09
C ARG A 304 -17.55 -18.28 17.98
N GLY A 305 -16.87 -19.39 17.65
CA GLY A 305 -17.33 -20.35 16.64
C GLY A 305 -17.06 -19.96 15.18
N ARG A 306 -16.59 -18.74 14.88
CA ARG A 306 -16.27 -18.22 13.54
C ARG A 306 -14.80 -18.36 13.24
N GLU A 307 -14.45 -18.80 12.03
CA GLU A 307 -13.05 -18.85 11.56
C GLU A 307 -12.45 -17.44 11.52
N MET A 308 -11.18 -17.33 11.86
CA MET A 308 -10.49 -16.04 12.01
C MET A 308 -9.15 -16.06 11.29
N ASP A 309 -8.83 -14.97 10.59
CA ASP A 309 -7.49 -14.66 10.09
C ASP A 309 -7.08 -13.24 10.50
N PHE A 310 -5.84 -12.87 10.19
CA PHE A 310 -5.25 -11.59 10.57
C PHE A 310 -4.75 -10.86 9.33
N ARG A 311 -5.21 -9.62 9.16
CA ARG A 311 -4.59 -8.66 8.26
C ARG A 311 -3.45 -7.96 9.02
N ILE A 312 -2.24 -8.13 8.52
CA ILE A 312 -1.06 -7.45 9.04
C ILE A 312 -0.61 -6.41 8.03
N HIS A 313 -0.46 -5.16 8.48
CA HIS A 313 0.23 -4.14 7.71
C HIS A 313 1.67 -4.05 8.20
N ALA A 314 2.61 -4.26 7.31
CA ALA A 314 4.02 -4.02 7.55
C ALA A 314 4.47 -2.81 6.72
N ASN A 315 5.18 -1.89 7.36
CA ASN A 315 5.72 -0.69 6.74
C ASN A 315 7.23 -0.61 6.95
N LYS A 316 7.93 0.00 6.02
CA LYS A 316 9.33 0.40 6.20
C LYS A 316 9.41 1.55 7.20
N VAL A 317 10.36 1.44 8.14
CA VAL A 317 10.73 2.49 9.09
C VAL A 317 12.26 2.57 9.09
N GLY A 318 12.81 3.59 8.48
CA GLY A 318 14.23 3.59 8.11
C GLY A 318 14.53 2.44 7.13
N LYS A 319 15.52 1.61 7.46
CA LYS A 319 15.91 0.43 6.66
C LYS A 319 15.18 -0.86 7.05
N ASP A 320 14.39 -0.85 8.12
CA ASP A 320 13.76 -2.04 8.68
C ASP A 320 12.26 -2.11 8.40
N TRP A 321 11.72 -3.33 8.43
CA TRP A 321 10.29 -3.58 8.41
C TRP A 321 9.71 -3.57 9.82
N LYS A 322 8.52 -2.98 9.99
CA LYS A 322 7.74 -2.97 11.22
C LYS A 322 6.31 -3.41 10.95
N ALA A 323 5.77 -4.32 11.75
CA ALA A 323 4.33 -4.61 11.75
C ALA A 323 3.59 -3.44 12.45
N THR A 324 3.02 -2.55 11.67
CA THR A 324 2.39 -1.30 12.15
C THR A 324 0.95 -1.51 12.57
N ALA A 325 0.27 -2.51 12.00
CA ALA A 325 -1.07 -2.89 12.44
C ALA A 325 -1.30 -4.39 12.26
N ILE A 326 -2.01 -5.00 13.23
CA ILE A 326 -2.51 -6.36 13.18
C ILE A 326 -4.01 -6.31 13.52
N ILE A 327 -4.85 -6.79 12.60
CA ILE A 327 -6.30 -6.73 12.69
C ILE A 327 -6.85 -8.14 12.48
N ALA A 328 -7.62 -8.64 13.43
CA ALA A 328 -8.33 -9.90 13.27
C ALA A 328 -9.56 -9.71 12.37
N LYS A 329 -9.79 -10.63 11.44
CA LYS A 329 -10.97 -10.69 10.58
C LYS A 329 -11.71 -12.00 10.86
N CYS A 330 -12.95 -11.92 11.31
CA CYS A 330 -13.80 -13.08 11.56
C CYS A 330 -14.75 -13.31 10.39
N THR A 331 -14.96 -14.56 9.98
CA THR A 331 -15.90 -14.90 8.89
C THR A 331 -17.31 -14.39 9.19
N GLY A 332 -17.99 -13.85 8.17
CA GLY A 332 -19.44 -13.73 8.19
C GLY A 332 -20.08 -15.10 7.99
N GLY A 333 -21.31 -15.30 8.46
CA GLY A 333 -22.08 -16.56 8.43
C GLY A 333 -21.63 -17.64 7.43
N ASN A 334 -22.28 -17.80 6.29
CA ASN A 334 -21.97 -18.81 5.27
C ASN A 334 -20.96 -18.34 4.20
N SER A 335 -19.95 -17.54 4.58
CA SER A 335 -18.94 -17.08 3.64
C SER A 335 -17.82 -18.10 3.42
N ALA A 336 -17.31 -18.15 2.19
CA ALA A 336 -16.12 -18.95 1.85
C ALA A 336 -14.82 -18.31 2.40
N THR A 337 -14.83 -17.01 2.74
CA THR A 337 -13.66 -16.23 3.14
C THR A 337 -13.95 -15.34 4.35
N THR A 338 -12.89 -14.85 5.01
CA THR A 338 -12.95 -13.85 6.10
C THR A 338 -13.06 -12.41 5.57
N HIS A 339 -13.21 -12.22 4.26
CA HIS A 339 -13.21 -10.89 3.64
C HIS A 339 -14.41 -10.05 4.14
N LEU A 340 -14.15 -8.77 4.48
CA LEU A 340 -15.17 -7.87 5.03
C LEU A 340 -16.37 -7.66 4.08
N LEU A 341 -16.11 -7.56 2.77
CA LEU A 341 -17.16 -7.44 1.75
C LEU A 341 -18.05 -8.70 1.65
N SER A 342 -17.62 -9.81 2.24
CA SER A 342 -18.40 -11.06 2.32
C SER A 342 -19.11 -11.23 3.67
N GLY A 343 -19.34 -10.12 4.39
CA GLY A 343 -19.98 -10.11 5.71
C GLY A 343 -19.01 -10.41 6.87
N GLY A 344 -17.71 -10.34 6.64
CA GLY A 344 -16.70 -10.47 7.69
C GLY A 344 -16.70 -9.27 8.65
N GLU A 345 -16.18 -9.48 9.85
CA GLU A 345 -16.08 -8.46 10.90
C GLU A 345 -14.62 -8.24 11.31
N ALA A 346 -14.19 -6.97 11.37
CA ALA A 346 -12.87 -6.60 11.87
C ALA A 346 -12.89 -6.44 13.40
N LYS A 347 -11.90 -7.00 14.08
CA LYS A 347 -11.68 -6.97 15.52
C LYS A 347 -10.26 -6.53 15.84
N THR A 348 -10.07 -5.91 17.01
CA THR A 348 -8.72 -5.68 17.56
C THR A 348 -8.16 -6.97 18.18
N LEU A 349 -6.86 -7.01 18.45
CA LEU A 349 -6.25 -8.15 19.14
C LEU A 349 -6.79 -8.31 20.57
N GLU A 350 -7.12 -7.20 21.25
CA GLU A 350 -7.70 -7.19 22.58
C GLU A 350 -9.09 -7.85 22.62
N GLU A 351 -9.89 -7.67 21.56
CA GLU A 351 -11.21 -8.28 21.43
C GLU A 351 -11.12 -9.80 21.25
N VAL A 352 -10.11 -10.30 20.52
CA VAL A 352 -9.99 -11.74 20.18
C VAL A 352 -9.08 -12.51 21.15
N PHE A 353 -8.14 -11.84 21.80
CA PHE A 353 -7.27 -12.36 22.85
C PHE A 353 -7.33 -11.45 24.09
N PRO A 354 -8.35 -11.61 24.95
CA PRO A 354 -8.53 -10.76 26.13
C PRO A 354 -7.39 -10.92 27.15
N ASN A 355 -6.82 -12.13 27.26
CA ASN A 355 -5.66 -12.39 28.11
C ASN A 355 -4.43 -11.70 27.54
N GLU A 356 -3.74 -10.88 28.34
CA GLU A 356 -2.62 -10.05 27.92
C GLU A 356 -1.38 -10.87 27.55
N GLU A 357 -1.10 -11.91 28.31
CA GLU A 357 0.05 -12.79 28.06
C GLU A 357 -0.14 -13.55 26.74
N GLU A 358 -1.30 -14.20 26.54
CA GLU A 358 -1.62 -14.86 25.28
C GLU A 358 -1.57 -13.87 24.10
N ARG A 359 -2.19 -12.70 24.26
CA ARG A 359 -2.19 -11.65 23.24
C ARG A 359 -0.77 -11.22 22.85
N SER A 360 0.12 -11.03 23.83
CA SER A 360 1.52 -10.68 23.60
C SER A 360 2.26 -11.76 22.82
N VAL A 361 2.11 -13.03 23.23
CA VAL A 361 2.69 -14.17 22.54
C VAL A 361 2.19 -14.26 21.09
N ARG A 362 0.88 -14.21 20.86
CA ARG A 362 0.26 -14.29 19.54
C ARG A 362 0.68 -13.11 18.63
N LYS A 363 0.73 -11.90 19.19
CA LYS A 363 1.20 -10.70 18.49
C LYS A 363 2.65 -10.85 18.05
N ASN A 364 3.53 -11.31 18.94
CA ASN A 364 4.94 -11.50 18.62
C ASN A 364 5.13 -12.55 17.53
N GLN A 365 4.45 -13.69 17.62
CA GLN A 365 4.49 -14.75 16.61
C GLN A 365 4.05 -14.25 15.23
N LEU A 366 2.93 -13.52 15.14
CA LEU A 366 2.45 -12.91 13.88
C LEU A 366 3.45 -11.87 13.35
N THR A 367 4.00 -11.05 14.22
CA THR A 367 4.99 -10.03 13.87
C THR A 367 6.24 -10.66 13.28
N GLU A 368 6.86 -11.65 13.94
CA GLU A 368 8.05 -12.34 13.47
C GLU A 368 7.82 -12.99 12.10
N ALA A 369 6.70 -13.70 11.93
CA ALA A 369 6.34 -14.33 10.68
C ALA A 369 6.14 -13.30 9.55
N ALA A 370 5.44 -12.21 9.82
CA ALA A 370 5.20 -11.13 8.87
C ALA A 370 6.51 -10.46 8.44
N LEU A 371 7.40 -10.14 9.38
CA LEU A 371 8.68 -9.50 9.09
C LEU A 371 9.64 -10.44 8.33
N ALA A 372 9.62 -11.74 8.61
CA ALA A 372 10.37 -12.72 7.83
C ALA A 372 9.91 -12.73 6.36
N VAL A 373 8.60 -12.74 6.13
CA VAL A 373 8.02 -12.68 4.78
C VAL A 373 8.36 -11.37 4.07
N CYS A 374 8.24 -10.22 4.75
CA CYS A 374 8.55 -8.92 4.14
C CYS A 374 10.02 -8.82 3.71
N ARG A 375 10.95 -9.24 4.58
CA ARG A 375 12.39 -9.26 4.26
C ARG A 375 12.72 -10.21 3.11
N ALA A 376 12.05 -11.37 3.05
CA ALA A 376 12.22 -12.32 1.96
C ALA A 376 11.74 -11.76 0.62
N LEU A 377 10.57 -11.12 0.61
CA LEU A 377 10.01 -10.50 -0.60
C LEU A 377 10.86 -9.34 -1.09
N GLU A 378 11.32 -8.47 -0.19
CA GLU A 378 12.19 -7.34 -0.54
C GLU A 378 13.50 -7.78 -1.22
N LYS A 379 14.08 -8.90 -0.78
CA LYS A 379 15.31 -9.46 -1.38
C LYS A 379 15.09 -10.11 -2.74
N GLN A 380 13.89 -10.55 -3.04
CA GLN A 380 13.61 -11.36 -4.23
C GLN A 380 12.81 -10.62 -5.32
N LEU A 381 12.25 -9.48 -5.00
CA LEU A 381 11.43 -8.69 -5.91
C LEU A 381 12.15 -7.42 -6.28
N ASP A 382 12.04 -7.06 -7.55
CA ASP A 382 12.53 -5.79 -8.04
C ASP A 382 11.57 -4.65 -7.62
N GLY A 383 12.15 -3.51 -7.29
CA GLY A 383 11.42 -2.31 -6.90
C GLY A 383 11.52 -1.98 -5.42
N ILE A 384 11.04 -0.80 -5.09
CA ILE A 384 11.04 -0.27 -3.73
C ILE A 384 9.69 -0.57 -3.09
N PHE A 385 9.69 -1.16 -1.90
CA PHE A 385 8.47 -1.46 -1.14
C PHE A 385 8.46 -0.68 0.18
N GLY A 386 7.48 0.20 0.35
CA GLY A 386 7.27 0.97 1.59
C GLY A 386 6.22 0.34 2.51
N GLU A 387 5.30 -0.47 1.94
CA GLU A 387 4.30 -1.23 2.71
C GLU A 387 3.98 -2.58 2.06
N ILE A 388 3.66 -3.57 2.87
CA ILE A 388 3.13 -4.88 2.45
C ILE A 388 1.99 -5.27 3.39
N GLY A 389 0.87 -5.68 2.82
CA GLY A 389 -0.24 -6.28 3.57
C GLY A 389 -0.16 -7.80 3.51
N LEU A 390 -0.26 -8.46 4.64
CA LEU A 390 -0.20 -9.92 4.75
C LEU A 390 -1.52 -10.44 5.33
N ASP A 391 -2.04 -11.52 4.76
CA ASP A 391 -3.16 -12.27 5.34
C ASP A 391 -2.61 -13.58 5.93
N MET A 392 -2.62 -13.66 7.26
CA MET A 392 -2.08 -14.78 8.04
C MET A 392 -3.11 -15.33 9.01
N ALA A 393 -2.98 -16.59 9.41
CA ALA A 393 -3.83 -17.15 10.46
C ALA A 393 -3.09 -18.17 11.31
N PHE A 394 -3.61 -18.39 12.51
CA PHE A 394 -3.29 -19.59 13.28
C PHE A 394 -4.25 -20.72 12.89
N ASP A 395 -3.74 -21.95 12.78
CA ASP A 395 -4.57 -23.13 12.81
C ASP A 395 -4.98 -23.50 14.26
N GLN A 396 -5.74 -24.59 14.39
CA GLN A 396 -6.19 -25.09 15.69
C GLN A 396 -5.07 -25.55 16.60
N ASP A 397 -3.91 -25.92 16.03
CA ASP A 397 -2.71 -26.34 16.76
C ASP A 397 -1.75 -25.19 17.06
N GLY A 398 -2.13 -23.96 16.68
CA GLY A 398 -1.36 -22.74 16.93
C GLY A 398 -0.24 -22.47 15.92
N LYS A 399 -0.15 -23.24 14.83
CA LYS A 399 0.79 -22.98 13.74
C LYS A 399 0.31 -21.81 12.89
N ILE A 400 1.26 -20.97 12.44
CA ILE A 400 0.98 -19.82 11.58
C ILE A 400 1.04 -20.23 10.11
N TRP A 401 0.06 -19.70 9.34
CA TRP A 401 -0.04 -19.88 7.91
C TRP A 401 -0.18 -18.53 7.21
N LEU A 402 0.55 -18.35 6.09
CA LEU A 402 0.42 -17.20 5.19
C LEU A 402 -0.46 -17.57 4.00
N PHE A 403 -1.53 -16.82 3.77
CA PHE A 403 -2.45 -17.06 2.65
C PHE A 403 -2.22 -16.12 1.48
N GLU A 404 -1.82 -14.88 1.76
CA GLU A 404 -1.60 -13.86 0.72
C GLU A 404 -0.67 -12.76 1.21
N ALA A 405 0.16 -12.24 0.29
CA ALA A 405 0.88 -10.98 0.45
C ALA A 405 0.41 -10.00 -0.63
N ASN A 406 0.21 -8.74 -0.24
CA ASN A 406 -0.34 -7.67 -1.08
C ASN A 406 0.58 -6.45 -1.05
N SER A 407 1.09 -6.04 -2.21
CA SER A 407 1.89 -4.82 -2.38
C SER A 407 1.09 -3.53 -2.27
N LYS A 408 -0.22 -3.59 -2.52
CA LYS A 408 -1.13 -2.43 -2.45
C LYS A 408 -2.29 -2.77 -1.50
N PRO A 409 -2.02 -2.89 -0.17
CA PRO A 409 -3.02 -3.34 0.78
C PRO A 409 -4.22 -2.41 0.83
N GLY A 410 -5.42 -3.00 0.86
CA GLY A 410 -6.67 -2.25 1.00
C GLY A 410 -6.78 -1.61 2.38
N ARG A 411 -7.36 -0.42 2.44
CA ARG A 411 -7.54 0.38 3.66
C ARG A 411 -8.99 0.47 4.15
N SER A 412 -9.92 -0.24 3.50
CA SER A 412 -11.35 -0.24 3.86
C SER A 412 -11.63 -0.76 5.28
N VAL A 413 -10.76 -1.63 5.80
CA VAL A 413 -10.86 -2.15 7.16
C VAL A 413 -10.82 -1.04 8.22
N PHE A 414 -10.15 0.09 7.94
CA PHE A 414 -9.98 1.22 8.86
C PHE A 414 -11.16 2.21 8.88
N ALA A 415 -12.23 1.97 8.15
CA ALA A 415 -13.46 2.79 8.25
C ALA A 415 -14.08 2.74 9.66
N SER A 416 -13.76 1.71 10.46
CA SER A 416 -14.20 1.59 11.84
C SER A 416 -13.40 2.52 12.78
N ARG A 417 -14.12 3.30 13.63
CA ARG A 417 -13.50 4.22 14.61
C ARG A 417 -12.50 3.54 15.55
N LYS A 418 -12.75 2.28 15.96
CA LYS A 418 -11.86 1.52 16.84
C LYS A 418 -10.50 1.18 16.25
N LEU A 419 -10.36 1.23 14.92
CA LEU A 419 -9.13 0.94 14.21
C LEU A 419 -8.39 2.20 13.73
N LYS A 420 -8.90 3.39 14.06
CA LYS A 420 -8.35 4.67 13.61
C LYS A 420 -6.90 4.87 14.06
N GLY A 421 -6.56 4.53 15.30
CA GLY A 421 -5.19 4.64 15.81
C GLY A 421 -4.19 3.76 15.05
N LEU A 422 -4.63 2.59 14.57
CA LEU A 422 -3.80 1.73 13.71
C LEU A 422 -3.59 2.35 12.31
N GLU A 423 -4.63 2.96 11.74
CA GLU A 423 -4.50 3.68 10.45
C GLU A 423 -3.53 4.85 10.58
N GLU A 424 -3.57 5.59 11.68
CA GLU A 424 -2.66 6.70 11.97
C GLU A 424 -1.19 6.23 12.06
N GLU A 425 -0.92 5.08 12.68
CA GLU A 425 0.44 4.51 12.78
C GLU A 425 0.97 4.07 11.40
N ILE A 426 0.12 3.41 10.59
CA ILE A 426 0.45 3.04 9.20
C ILE A 426 0.82 4.29 8.40
N ASN A 427 -0.02 5.32 8.48
CA ASN A 427 0.18 6.55 7.71
C ASN A 427 1.42 7.31 8.17
N ARG A 428 1.68 7.37 9.49
CA ARG A 428 2.90 7.98 10.04
C ARG A 428 4.15 7.28 9.48
N SER A 429 4.17 5.95 9.48
CA SER A 429 5.28 5.17 8.94
C SER A 429 5.44 5.39 7.43
N LEU A 430 4.33 5.46 6.68
CA LEU A 430 4.33 5.73 5.26
C LEU A 430 4.94 7.11 4.94
N PHE A 431 4.53 8.16 5.64
CA PHE A 431 5.06 9.52 5.39
C PHE A 431 6.53 9.66 5.81
N ALA A 432 6.93 8.99 6.90
CA ALA A 432 8.34 8.96 7.29
C ALA A 432 9.18 8.28 6.19
N PHE A 433 8.73 7.12 5.69
CA PHE A 433 9.38 6.43 4.59
C PHE A 433 9.47 7.29 3.32
N CYS A 434 8.39 8.01 2.97
CA CYS A 434 8.39 8.93 1.83
C CYS A 434 9.43 10.05 1.99
N ALA A 435 9.54 10.61 3.19
CA ALA A 435 10.52 11.68 3.46
C ALA A 435 11.96 11.15 3.37
N ASP A 436 12.22 9.97 3.94
CA ASP A 436 13.53 9.33 3.89
C ASP A 436 13.91 8.97 2.44
N LEU A 437 12.97 8.38 1.67
CA LEU A 437 13.21 7.97 0.29
C LEU A 437 13.47 9.19 -0.62
N ALA A 438 12.70 10.27 -0.46
CA ALA A 438 12.90 11.50 -1.21
C ALA A 438 14.24 12.15 -0.87
N LYS A 439 14.63 12.17 0.41
CA LYS A 439 15.92 12.71 0.85
C LYS A 439 17.08 11.88 0.31
N GLU A 440 17.00 10.55 0.37
CA GLU A 440 18.00 9.63 -0.16
C GLU A 440 18.21 9.85 -1.66
N ALA A 441 17.13 10.00 -2.44
CA ALA A 441 17.20 10.28 -3.86
C ALA A 441 17.85 11.66 -4.20
N ILE A 442 17.73 12.64 -3.31
CA ILE A 442 18.35 13.95 -3.48
C ILE A 442 19.85 13.90 -3.11
N VAL A 443 20.18 13.24 -2.01
CA VAL A 443 21.55 13.19 -1.48
C VAL A 443 22.42 12.18 -2.27
N HIS A 444 21.81 11.10 -2.75
CA HIS A 444 22.48 10.01 -3.48
C HIS A 444 21.74 9.67 -4.77
N PRO A 445 21.70 10.59 -5.76
CA PRO A 445 20.95 10.43 -6.99
C PRO A 445 21.37 9.19 -7.80
N GLU A 446 22.62 8.74 -7.66
CA GLU A 446 23.14 7.51 -8.27
C GLU A 446 22.46 6.24 -7.75
N THR A 447 21.90 6.25 -6.55
CA THR A 447 21.17 5.11 -5.97
C THR A 447 19.67 5.16 -6.22
N ALA A 448 19.12 6.33 -6.50
CA ALA A 448 17.68 6.54 -6.68
C ALA A 448 17.09 5.81 -7.91
N GLY A 449 17.94 5.51 -8.91
CA GLY A 449 17.56 4.79 -10.13
C GLY A 449 17.86 3.28 -10.11
N MET A 450 18.46 2.75 -9.05
CA MET A 450 19.02 1.40 -9.04
C MET A 450 18.08 0.26 -8.66
N SER A 451 16.77 0.49 -8.56
CA SER A 451 15.84 -0.63 -8.60
C SER A 451 15.26 -0.74 -10.01
N PRO A 452 15.81 -1.61 -10.88
CA PRO A 452 15.17 -1.87 -12.15
C PRO A 452 13.78 -2.44 -11.87
N VAL A 453 12.76 -1.64 -12.16
CA VAL A 453 11.41 -2.16 -12.26
C VAL A 453 11.43 -3.13 -13.41
N ALA A 454 11.40 -4.42 -13.14
CA ALA A 454 11.19 -5.42 -14.17
C ALA A 454 9.88 -5.08 -14.88
N LEU A 455 10.02 -4.62 -16.11
CA LEU A 455 8.93 -4.20 -17.00
C LEU A 455 8.28 -5.41 -17.65
#